data_24c37f33bb21481ce54fd3c000264145
#
_entry.id   24c37f33bb21481ce54fd3c000264145
#
_cell.length_a   1.000
_cell.length_b   1.000
_cell.length_c   1.000
_cell.angle_alpha   90.00
_cell.angle_beta   90.00
_cell.angle_gamma   90.00
#
_symmetry.space_group_name_H-M   'P 1'
#
loop_
_entity.id
_entity.type
_entity.pdbx_description
1 polymer ?
#
loop_
_entity_poly.entity_id
_entity_poly.type
_entity_poly.pdbx_seq_one_letter_code
_entity_poly.pdbx_strand_id
1 'polypeptide(L)'
;MINVPELNELLVANNCLYAISIQLNMDEMTYDLFLSVSTSEKIGAEIVRIRFIDISEFASRDFGGGLTQLMHMSVNKLDFGFDRMRYEFSELEDKKLSFYFASFSVD
;
A
#
# COMPACT_ATOMS: atom_id res chain seq x y z
N MET A 1 -10.72 -12.52 5.16
CA MET A 1 -10.22 -11.60 4.12
C MET A 1 -11.07 -10.34 4.09
N ILE A 2 -10.44 -9.17 4.04
CA ILE A 2 -11.17 -7.90 4.00
C ILE A 2 -11.42 -7.47 2.54
N ASN A 3 -12.45 -6.66 2.34
CA ASN A 3 -12.77 -6.09 1.03
C ASN A 3 -12.12 -4.71 0.85
N VAL A 4 -12.30 -4.09 -0.32
CA VAL A 4 -11.69 -2.78 -0.61
C VAL A 4 -12.17 -1.68 0.33
N PRO A 5 -13.47 -1.53 0.64
CA PRO A 5 -13.89 -0.54 1.63
C PRO A 5 -13.24 -0.72 3.00
N GLU A 6 -13.13 -1.95 3.47
CA GLU A 6 -12.47 -2.25 4.75
C GLU A 6 -10.96 -1.94 4.69
N LEU A 7 -10.31 -2.24 3.57
CA LEU A 7 -8.91 -1.86 3.37
C LEU A 7 -8.73 -0.34 3.43
N ASN A 8 -9.62 0.41 2.80
CA ASN A 8 -9.56 1.87 2.83
C ASN A 8 -9.74 2.43 4.24
N GLU A 9 -10.66 1.86 5.03
CA GLU A 9 -10.82 2.24 6.44
C GLU A 9 -9.55 2.00 7.24
N LEU A 10 -8.92 0.85 7.01
CA LEU A 10 -7.68 0.48 7.69
C LEU A 10 -6.54 1.43 7.32
N LEU A 11 -6.43 1.81 6.07
CA LEU A 11 -5.40 2.74 5.60
C LEU A 11 -5.59 4.15 6.16
N VAL A 12 -6.83 4.61 6.29
CA VAL A 12 -7.12 5.91 6.90
C VAL A 12 -6.74 5.91 8.39
N ALA A 13 -7.02 4.81 9.09
CA ALA A 13 -6.71 4.70 10.52
C ALA A 13 -5.21 4.55 10.79
N ASN A 14 -4.42 4.06 9.84
CA ASN A 14 -3.01 3.71 10.02
C ASN A 14 -2.15 4.51 9.04
N ASN A 15 -2.00 5.80 9.28
CA ASN A 15 -1.32 6.71 8.35
C ASN A 15 0.18 6.90 8.61
N CYS A 16 0.75 6.26 9.62
CA CYS A 16 2.19 6.36 9.88
C CYS A 16 2.92 5.22 9.19
N LEU A 17 3.83 5.56 8.30
CA LEU A 17 4.63 4.57 7.59
C LEU A 17 5.68 3.96 8.51
N TYR A 18 5.64 2.65 8.68
CA TYR A 18 6.65 1.91 9.44
C TYR A 18 7.71 1.32 8.52
N ALA A 19 7.27 0.62 7.47
CA ALA A 19 8.20 -0.02 6.53
C ALA A 19 7.52 -0.22 5.17
N ILE A 20 8.33 -0.20 4.13
CA ILE A 20 7.89 -0.54 2.79
C ILE A 20 9.01 -1.34 2.12
N SER A 21 8.65 -2.42 1.44
CA SER A 21 9.61 -3.20 0.68
C SER A 21 8.98 -3.76 -0.57
N ILE A 22 9.79 -3.99 -1.59
CA ILE A 22 9.37 -4.58 -2.85
C ILE A 22 10.22 -5.80 -3.08
N GLN A 23 9.60 -6.94 -3.30
CA GLN A 23 10.28 -8.22 -3.45
C GLN A 23 9.83 -8.95 -4.70
N LEU A 24 10.78 -9.56 -5.39
CA LEU A 24 10.48 -10.42 -6.53
C LEU A 24 9.86 -11.73 -6.05
N ASN A 25 8.71 -12.05 -6.59
CA ASN A 25 8.11 -13.38 -6.44
C ASN A 25 8.66 -14.25 -7.58
N MET A 26 9.57 -15.15 -7.25
CA MET A 26 10.28 -15.95 -8.26
C MET A 26 9.36 -16.91 -9.00
N ASP A 27 8.32 -17.42 -8.35
CA ASP A 27 7.40 -18.38 -8.96
C ASP A 27 6.55 -17.73 -10.05
N GLU A 28 6.08 -16.52 -9.81
CA GLU A 28 5.22 -15.80 -10.74
C GLU A 28 5.99 -14.80 -11.62
N MET A 29 7.25 -14.52 -11.28
CA MET A 29 8.08 -13.49 -11.92
C MET A 29 7.42 -12.13 -11.90
N THR A 30 6.81 -11.79 -10.76
CA THR A 30 6.16 -10.52 -10.50
C THR A 30 6.69 -9.92 -9.20
N TYR A 31 6.45 -8.63 -8.99
CA TYR A 31 6.86 -7.97 -7.75
C TYR A 31 5.69 -7.78 -6.81
N ASP A 32 5.92 -8.06 -5.54
CA ASP A 32 4.97 -7.78 -4.47
C ASP A 32 5.51 -6.64 -3.61
N LEU A 33 4.59 -5.79 -3.12
CA LEU A 33 4.93 -4.69 -2.23
C LEU A 33 4.37 -4.98 -0.85
N PHE A 34 5.22 -4.88 0.16
CA PHE A 34 4.84 -5.07 1.56
C PHE A 34 4.84 -3.71 2.24
N LEU A 35 3.69 -3.29 2.72
CA LEU A 35 3.49 -2.02 3.40
C LEU A 35 3.14 -2.28 4.86
N SER A 36 3.92 -1.70 5.76
CA SER A 36 3.66 -1.77 7.19
C SER A 36 3.33 -0.36 7.70
N VAL A 37 2.19 -0.22 8.32
CA VAL A 37 1.67 1.06 8.79
C VAL A 37 1.17 0.94 10.22
N SER A 38 1.06 2.08 10.90
CA SER A 38 0.57 2.13 12.28
C SER A 38 -0.24 3.40 12.51
N THR A 39 -0.97 3.43 13.63
CA THR A 39 -1.75 4.61 14.02
C THR A 39 -0.89 5.72 14.59
N SER A 40 0.32 5.39 15.10
CA SER A 40 1.20 6.38 15.71
C SER A 40 2.66 5.94 15.63
N GLU A 41 3.58 6.88 15.88
CA GLU A 41 5.02 6.62 15.95
C GLU A 41 5.48 6.05 17.29
N LYS A 42 4.57 5.83 18.24
CA LYS A 42 4.93 5.38 19.58
C LYS A 42 5.47 3.95 19.55
N ILE A 43 6.49 3.72 20.38
CA ILE A 43 7.03 2.37 20.59
C ILE A 43 5.90 1.49 21.15
N GLY A 44 5.71 0.31 20.54
CA GLY A 44 4.67 -0.62 20.95
C GLY A 44 3.33 -0.41 20.25
N ALA A 45 3.21 0.57 19.36
CA ALA A 45 2.02 0.71 18.53
C ALA A 45 1.84 -0.53 17.66
N GLU A 46 0.62 -0.98 17.50
CA GLU A 46 0.32 -2.13 16.65
C GLU A 46 0.63 -1.80 15.19
N ILE A 47 1.33 -2.71 14.53
CA ILE A 47 1.72 -2.55 13.14
C ILE A 47 0.83 -3.43 12.28
N VAL A 48 0.20 -2.83 11.29
CA VAL A 48 -0.60 -3.54 10.29
C VAL A 48 0.26 -3.76 9.05
N ARG A 49 0.34 -4.99 8.58
CA ARG A 49 1.11 -5.35 7.39
C ARG A 49 0.16 -5.73 6.26
N ILE A 50 0.37 -5.11 5.11
CA ILE A 50 -0.43 -5.35 3.91
C ILE A 50 0.50 -5.77 2.79
N ARG A 51 0.17 -6.86 2.13
CA ARG A 51 0.88 -7.33 0.94
C ARG A 51 0.06 -6.99 -0.29
N PHE A 52 0.64 -6.22 -1.21
CA PHE A 52 0.05 -5.93 -2.51
C PHE A 52 0.74 -6.81 -3.54
N ILE A 53 -0.03 -7.60 -4.26
CA ILE A 53 0.47 -8.68 -5.11
C ILE A 53 0.47 -8.25 -6.58
N ASP A 54 1.60 -8.49 -7.26
CA ASP A 54 1.80 -8.15 -8.67
C ASP A 54 1.62 -6.65 -8.91
N ILE A 55 2.55 -5.86 -8.35
CA ILE A 55 2.51 -4.41 -8.50
C ILE A 55 3.13 -3.97 -9.83
N SER A 56 2.70 -2.82 -10.32
CA SER A 56 3.27 -2.18 -11.51
C SER A 56 3.19 -0.67 -11.39
N GLU A 57 4.00 0.02 -12.18
CA GLU A 57 4.06 1.48 -12.26
C GLU A 57 4.21 2.14 -10.88
N PHE A 58 5.12 1.59 -10.08
CA PHE A 58 5.42 2.10 -8.75
C PHE A 58 6.06 3.49 -8.85
N ALA A 59 5.54 4.42 -8.07
CA ALA A 59 6.11 5.75 -7.92
C ALA A 59 6.07 6.17 -6.46
N SER A 60 7.18 6.75 -6.00
CA SER A 60 7.28 7.29 -4.64
C SER A 60 8.11 8.56 -4.66
N ARG A 61 7.89 9.44 -3.66
CA ARG A 61 8.67 10.65 -3.50
C ARG A 61 8.63 11.15 -2.06
N ASP A 62 9.63 11.95 -1.71
CA ASP A 62 9.68 12.69 -0.44
C ASP A 62 9.60 11.80 0.81
N PHE A 63 10.16 10.59 0.71
CA PHE A 63 10.29 9.72 1.86
C PHE A 63 11.54 10.07 2.66
N GLY A 64 11.42 10.01 3.99
CA GLY A 64 12.56 10.25 4.88
C GLY A 64 12.60 11.68 5.40
N GLY A 65 13.69 12.04 6.06
CA GLY A 65 13.81 13.32 6.74
C GLY A 65 13.00 13.39 8.03
N GLY A 66 12.67 12.22 8.59
CA GLY A 66 11.81 12.06 9.74
C GLY A 66 10.68 11.09 9.43
N LEU A 67 9.70 11.00 10.32
CA LEU A 67 8.55 10.14 10.14
C LEU A 67 7.76 10.55 8.89
N THR A 68 7.49 9.58 8.03
CA THR A 68 6.66 9.81 6.85
C THR A 68 5.21 9.42 7.17
N GLN A 69 4.31 10.37 6.98
CA GLN A 69 2.87 10.14 7.10
C GLN A 69 2.24 10.09 5.70
N LEU A 70 1.43 9.07 5.49
CA LEU A 70 0.68 8.89 4.25
C LEU A 70 -0.76 9.33 4.52
N MET A 71 -1.02 10.62 4.35
CA MET A 71 -2.18 11.30 4.91
C MET A 71 -3.52 10.85 4.34
N HIS A 72 -3.55 10.49 3.07
CA HIS A 72 -4.81 10.07 2.45
C HIS A 72 -4.55 8.95 1.46
N MET A 73 -4.41 7.73 1.98
CA MET A 73 -4.27 6.54 1.16
C MET A 73 -5.63 6.05 0.70
N SER A 74 -5.73 5.68 -0.57
CA SER A 74 -6.97 5.18 -1.15
C SER A 74 -6.68 4.07 -2.16
N VAL A 75 -7.50 3.04 -2.13
CA VAL A 75 -7.48 1.95 -3.10
C VAL A 75 -8.78 1.99 -3.88
N ASN A 76 -8.68 2.02 -5.19
CA ASN A 76 -9.82 2.04 -6.09
C ASN A 76 -9.75 0.88 -7.08
N LYS A 77 -10.89 0.25 -7.34
CA LYS A 77 -11.00 -0.77 -8.36
C LYS A 77 -11.00 -0.10 -9.74
N LEU A 78 -10.23 -0.66 -10.67
CA LEU A 78 -10.15 -0.16 -12.04
C LEU A 78 -11.16 -0.90 -12.92
N ASP A 79 -11.82 -0.14 -13.80
CA ASP A 79 -12.85 -0.67 -14.69
C ASP A 79 -12.36 -0.96 -16.11
N PHE A 80 -11.09 -0.70 -16.40
CA PHE A 80 -10.54 -1.02 -17.72
C PHE A 80 -9.84 -2.39 -17.67
N GLY A 81 -10.02 -3.16 -18.71
CA GLY A 81 -9.81 -4.61 -18.75
C GLY A 81 -8.37 -5.13 -18.77
N PHE A 82 -7.49 -4.64 -17.90
CA PHE A 82 -6.16 -5.23 -17.74
C PHE A 82 -6.20 -6.25 -16.60
N ASP A 83 -5.95 -7.51 -16.89
CA ASP A 83 -6.05 -8.60 -15.91
C ASP A 83 -5.11 -8.42 -14.71
N ARG A 84 -3.96 -7.77 -14.90
CA ARG A 84 -2.96 -7.60 -13.86
C ARG A 84 -3.11 -6.30 -13.09
N MET A 85 -3.74 -5.29 -13.67
CA MET A 85 -3.91 -3.96 -13.07
C MET A 85 -5.36 -3.80 -12.64
N ARG A 86 -5.74 -4.48 -11.56
CA ARG A 86 -7.13 -4.50 -11.09
C ARG A 86 -7.46 -3.36 -10.14
N TYR A 87 -6.46 -2.88 -9.42
CA TYR A 87 -6.64 -1.85 -8.40
C TYR A 87 -5.55 -0.81 -8.51
N GLU A 88 -5.87 0.40 -8.08
CA GLU A 88 -4.90 1.47 -7.96
C GLU A 88 -4.80 1.90 -6.50
N PHE A 89 -3.56 1.96 -5.99
CA PHE A 89 -3.23 2.56 -4.70
C PHE A 89 -2.71 3.96 -4.96
N SER A 90 -3.23 4.96 -4.24
CA SER A 90 -2.74 6.34 -4.32
C SER A 90 -2.76 6.97 -2.94
N GLU A 91 -1.71 7.73 -2.64
CA GLU A 91 -1.75 8.69 -1.55
C GLU A 91 -2.16 10.03 -2.16
N LEU A 92 -3.35 10.53 -1.82
CA LEU A 92 -4.02 11.61 -2.55
C LEU A 92 -3.59 13.01 -2.10
N GLU A 93 -3.16 13.18 -0.85
CA GLU A 93 -2.84 14.50 -0.29
C GLU A 93 -1.56 15.08 -0.92
N ASP A 94 -0.45 14.34 -0.79
CA ASP A 94 0.87 14.80 -1.22
C ASP A 94 1.41 14.00 -2.40
N LYS A 95 0.70 12.98 -2.84
CA LYS A 95 1.08 12.06 -3.93
C LYS A 95 2.44 11.41 -3.69
N LYS A 96 2.68 10.99 -2.46
CA LYS A 96 3.96 10.38 -2.07
C LYS A 96 4.13 8.97 -2.57
N LEU A 97 3.02 8.26 -2.84
CA LEU A 97 3.06 6.85 -3.19
C LEU A 97 1.90 6.50 -4.12
N SER A 98 2.21 5.80 -5.20
CA SER A 98 1.18 5.27 -6.09
C SER A 98 1.68 4.03 -6.81
N PHE A 99 0.78 3.09 -7.09
CA PHE A 99 1.06 1.90 -7.88
C PHE A 99 -0.25 1.18 -8.22
N TYR A 100 -0.18 0.30 -9.20
CA TYR A 100 -1.28 -0.62 -9.53
C TYR A 100 -0.95 -2.00 -8.98
N PHE A 101 -1.97 -2.80 -8.70
CA PHE A 101 -1.77 -4.17 -8.21
C PHE A 101 -2.95 -5.07 -8.59
N ALA A 102 -2.72 -6.39 -8.54
CA ALA A 102 -3.72 -7.37 -8.94
C ALA A 102 -4.59 -7.84 -7.77
N SER A 103 -3.99 -8.01 -6.59
CA SER A 103 -4.70 -8.45 -5.39
C SER A 103 -3.93 -8.03 -4.15
N PHE A 104 -4.52 -8.26 -2.97
CA PHE A 104 -3.89 -7.90 -1.71
C PHE A 104 -4.28 -8.87 -0.61
N SER A 105 -3.47 -8.88 0.46
CA SER A 105 -3.79 -9.57 1.69
C SER A 105 -3.33 -8.74 2.89
N VAL A 106 -4.01 -8.88 4.01
CA VAL A 106 -3.66 -8.20 5.26
C VAL A 106 -3.27 -9.24 6.29
N ASP A 107 -2.11 -9.06 6.89
CA ASP A 107 -1.61 -9.96 7.95
C ASP A 107 -2.09 -9.54 9.33
#